data_b5751278f3b34d27c6abe491324ef650
#
_entry.id   b5751278f3b34d27c6abe491324ef650
#
_cell.length_a   1.000
_cell.length_b   1.000
_cell.length_c   1.000
_cell.angle_alpha   90.00
_cell.angle_beta   90.00
_cell.angle_gamma   90.00
#
_symmetry.space_group_name_H-M   'P 1'
#
loop_
_entity.id
_entity.type
_entity.pdbx_description
1 polymer ?
#
loop_
_entity_poly.entity_id
_entity_poly.type
_entity_poly.pdbx_seq_one_letter_code
_entity_poly.pdbx_strand_id
1 'polypeptide(L)'
;MFALYTADCRSTDESCPLVKFADDTELVGKISNGEDAIYHKQNENFVNWCDKNYLYLNVSKTKEMCIDFRKNQRCPKLVYIKGEAVERVDTYKYLGVVFDSKLDWKDNINSVLKKNELLNVLHEKAEIIWSKFRYTSSFF
;
A
#
# COMPACT_ATOMS: atom_id res chain seq x y z
N MET A 1 -11.50 19.48 3.95
CA MET A 1 -12.88 18.96 3.97
C MET A 1 -12.95 17.44 3.75
N PHE A 2 -12.24 16.88 2.77
CA PHE A 2 -12.21 15.42 2.53
C PHE A 2 -11.75 14.61 3.76
N ALA A 3 -10.71 15.05 4.46
CA ALA A 3 -10.20 14.38 5.67
C ALA A 3 -11.23 14.29 6.81
N LEU A 4 -12.13 15.26 6.94
CA LEU A 4 -13.24 15.22 7.90
C LEU A 4 -14.32 14.22 7.45
N TYR A 5 -14.60 14.17 6.18
CA TYR A 5 -15.59 13.27 5.60
C TYR A 5 -15.19 11.79 5.74
N THR A 6 -13.88 11.50 5.70
CA THR A 6 -13.34 10.15 5.82
C THR A 6 -12.82 9.82 7.22
N ALA A 7 -13.06 10.68 8.22
CA ALA A 7 -12.48 10.51 9.57
C ALA A 7 -12.91 9.22 10.28
N ASP A 8 -14.10 8.72 9.99
CA ASP A 8 -14.66 7.49 10.55
C ASP A 8 -14.24 6.22 9.80
N CYS A 9 -13.65 6.36 8.61
CA CYS A 9 -13.09 5.24 7.88
C CYS A 9 -11.83 4.73 8.58
N ARG A 10 -11.92 3.57 9.19
CA ARG A 10 -10.81 2.95 9.94
C ARG A 10 -10.75 1.46 9.68
N SER A 11 -9.55 0.90 9.76
CA SER A 11 -9.40 -0.56 9.82
C SER A 11 -9.96 -1.09 11.14
N THR A 12 -10.56 -2.26 11.08
CA THR A 12 -11.07 -2.98 12.26
C THR A 12 -10.05 -3.94 12.84
N ASP A 13 -8.88 -4.08 12.21
CA ASP A 13 -7.81 -5.00 12.61
C ASP A 13 -6.46 -4.29 12.64
N GLU A 14 -5.74 -4.40 13.75
CA GLU A 14 -4.44 -3.76 13.95
C GLU A 14 -3.34 -4.33 13.03
N SER A 15 -3.48 -5.57 12.56
CA SER A 15 -2.55 -6.19 11.62
C SER A 15 -2.70 -5.66 10.20
N CYS A 16 -3.74 -4.86 9.94
CA CYS A 16 -4.06 -4.33 8.63
C CYS A 16 -4.45 -2.85 8.71
N PRO A 17 -3.52 -1.94 9.08
CA PRO A 17 -3.80 -0.53 9.23
C PRO A 17 -4.21 0.13 7.91
N LEU A 18 -5.12 1.09 8.02
CA LEU A 18 -5.54 1.98 6.94
C LEU A 18 -4.86 3.34 7.13
N VAL A 19 -4.02 3.73 6.18
CA VAL A 19 -3.31 5.02 6.18
C VAL A 19 -3.97 5.94 5.16
N LYS A 20 -4.22 7.18 5.56
CA LYS A 20 -4.86 8.18 4.69
C LYS A 20 -4.04 9.44 4.62
N PHE A 21 -3.88 9.95 3.42
CA PHE A 21 -3.25 11.24 3.17
C PHE A 21 -4.05 11.97 2.07
N ALA A 22 -4.76 13.02 2.46
CA ALA A 22 -5.72 13.72 1.61
C ALA A 22 -6.75 12.74 1.01
N ASP A 23 -6.79 12.62 -0.30
CA ASP A 23 -7.64 11.69 -1.07
C ASP A 23 -6.99 10.31 -1.31
N ASP A 24 -5.69 10.20 -1.05
CA ASP A 24 -4.98 8.92 -1.15
C ASP A 24 -5.21 8.06 0.09
N THR A 25 -5.52 6.80 -0.12
CA THR A 25 -5.73 5.82 0.95
C THR A 25 -4.91 4.57 0.67
N GLU A 26 -4.22 4.08 1.68
CA GLU A 26 -3.42 2.87 1.62
C GLU A 26 -3.87 1.89 2.70
N LEU A 27 -4.11 0.65 2.31
CA LEU A 27 -4.36 -0.45 3.23
C LEU A 27 -3.13 -1.36 3.26
N VAL A 28 -2.50 -1.47 4.41
CA VAL A 28 -1.30 -2.27 4.61
C VAL A 28 -1.65 -3.55 5.34
N GLY A 29 -1.47 -4.71 4.71
CA GLY A 29 -1.75 -6.01 5.31
C GLY A 29 -0.48 -6.77 5.68
N LYS A 30 -0.33 -7.13 6.95
CA LYS A 30 0.71 -8.05 7.40
C LYS A 30 0.24 -9.48 7.20
N ILE A 31 0.88 -10.20 6.25
CA ILE A 31 0.55 -11.58 5.95
C ILE A 31 1.59 -12.51 6.56
N SER A 32 1.16 -13.39 7.46
CA SER A 32 1.98 -14.40 8.11
C SER A 32 1.52 -15.79 7.69
N ASN A 33 2.48 -16.68 7.38
CA ASN A 33 2.20 -18.08 7.02
C ASN A 33 1.27 -18.26 5.79
N GLY A 34 1.15 -17.24 4.93
CA GLY A 34 0.28 -17.27 3.76
C GLY A 34 -1.22 -17.03 4.07
N GLU A 35 -1.55 -16.64 5.30
CA GLU A 35 -2.91 -16.27 5.68
C GLU A 35 -3.20 -14.82 5.26
N ASP A 36 -3.98 -14.68 4.20
CA ASP A 36 -4.36 -13.38 3.60
C ASP A 36 -5.84 -13.01 3.89
N ALA A 37 -6.55 -13.83 4.66
CA ALA A 37 -7.99 -13.65 4.89
C ALA A 37 -8.33 -12.31 5.55
N ILE A 38 -7.54 -11.87 6.54
CA ILE A 38 -7.76 -10.58 7.21
C ILE A 38 -7.56 -9.43 6.22
N TYR A 39 -6.50 -9.49 5.42
CA TYR A 39 -6.23 -8.48 4.39
C TYR A 39 -7.37 -8.35 3.38
N HIS A 40 -7.87 -9.46 2.85
CA HIS A 40 -9.02 -9.46 1.95
C HIS A 40 -10.28 -8.93 2.63
N LYS A 41 -10.51 -9.32 3.88
CA LYS A 41 -11.65 -8.82 4.66
C LYS A 41 -11.61 -7.31 4.88
N GLN A 42 -10.43 -6.75 5.18
CA GLN A 42 -10.29 -5.30 5.34
C GLN A 42 -10.46 -4.55 4.01
N ASN A 43 -9.99 -5.12 2.89
CA ASN A 43 -10.29 -4.58 1.56
C ASN A 43 -11.80 -4.52 1.28
N GLU A 44 -12.53 -5.62 1.55
CA GLU A 44 -13.99 -5.64 1.41
C GLU A 44 -14.67 -4.62 2.31
N ASN A 45 -14.25 -4.51 3.57
CA ASN A 45 -14.79 -3.55 4.52
C ASN A 45 -14.61 -2.12 4.02
N PHE A 46 -13.43 -1.80 3.47
CA PHE A 46 -13.15 -0.49 2.90
C PHE A 46 -14.01 -0.19 1.67
N VAL A 47 -14.14 -1.13 0.73
CA VAL A 47 -15.00 -1.00 -0.45
C VAL A 47 -16.45 -0.76 -0.03
N ASN A 48 -16.97 -1.56 0.91
CA ASN A 48 -18.32 -1.42 1.44
C ASN A 48 -18.55 -0.07 2.15
N TRP A 49 -17.52 0.40 2.88
CA TRP A 49 -17.58 1.72 3.51
C TRP A 49 -17.64 2.83 2.45
N CYS A 50 -16.82 2.75 1.40
CA CYS A 50 -16.86 3.70 0.29
C CYS A 50 -18.24 3.73 -0.37
N ASP A 51 -18.83 2.57 -0.65
CA ASP A 51 -20.17 2.48 -1.26
C ASP A 51 -21.25 3.11 -0.38
N LYS A 52 -21.22 2.85 0.92
CA LYS A 52 -22.16 3.46 1.89
C LYS A 52 -22.03 4.97 1.98
N ASN A 53 -20.85 5.50 1.73
CA ASN A 53 -20.56 6.93 1.78
C ASN A 53 -20.56 7.59 0.39
N TYR A 54 -21.07 6.90 -0.63
CA TYR A 54 -21.15 7.43 -2.00
C TYR A 54 -19.79 7.83 -2.60
N LEU A 55 -18.72 7.17 -2.15
CA LEU A 55 -17.38 7.37 -2.72
C LEU A 55 -17.13 6.34 -3.83
N TYR A 56 -16.74 6.84 -4.97
CA TYR A 56 -16.41 5.99 -6.11
C TYR A 56 -14.93 5.64 -6.13
N LEU A 57 -14.62 4.35 -5.97
CA LEU A 57 -13.26 3.84 -6.09
C LEU A 57 -12.87 3.67 -7.55
N ASN A 58 -11.75 4.26 -7.92
CA ASN A 58 -11.20 4.10 -9.25
C ASN A 58 -10.27 2.87 -9.31
N VAL A 59 -10.82 1.73 -9.73
CA VAL A 59 -10.09 0.45 -9.79
C VAL A 59 -8.88 0.52 -10.71
N SER A 60 -8.96 1.25 -11.82
CA SER A 60 -7.84 1.37 -12.76
C SER A 60 -6.64 2.13 -12.17
N LYS A 61 -6.87 3.03 -11.22
CA LYS A 61 -5.82 3.75 -10.49
C LYS A 61 -5.38 3.02 -9.23
N THR A 62 -6.19 2.11 -8.71
CA THR A 62 -5.85 1.30 -7.54
C THR A 62 -4.79 0.28 -7.90
N LYS A 63 -3.76 0.17 -7.08
CA LYS A 63 -2.65 -0.77 -7.29
C LYS A 63 -2.43 -1.59 -6.03
N GLU A 64 -1.96 -2.82 -6.22
CA GLU A 64 -1.54 -3.71 -5.15
C GLU A 64 -0.05 -4.00 -5.30
N MET A 65 0.69 -3.95 -4.20
CA MET A 65 2.10 -4.34 -4.17
C MET A 65 2.32 -5.39 -3.09
N CYS A 66 2.98 -6.47 -3.45
CA CYS A 66 3.38 -7.51 -2.52
C CYS A 66 4.86 -7.37 -2.18
N ILE A 67 5.16 -7.13 -0.89
CA ILE A 67 6.53 -7.02 -0.40
C ILE A 67 6.86 -8.30 0.36
N ASP A 68 7.72 -9.14 -0.19
CA ASP A 68 8.13 -10.41 0.41
C ASP A 68 9.63 -10.65 0.21
N PHE A 69 10.39 -10.69 1.30
CA PHE A 69 11.84 -10.91 1.29
C PHE A 69 12.25 -12.37 1.39
N ARG A 70 11.30 -13.31 1.40
CA ARG A 70 11.61 -14.74 1.45
C ARG A 70 12.15 -15.23 0.09
N LYS A 71 12.99 -16.27 0.14
CA LYS A 71 13.49 -16.93 -1.08
C LYS A 71 12.35 -17.50 -1.94
N ASN A 72 11.33 -18.08 -1.31
CA ASN A 72 10.13 -18.57 -1.97
C ASN A 72 9.00 -17.57 -1.76
N GLN A 73 8.96 -16.56 -2.59
CA GLN A 73 7.93 -15.53 -2.54
C GLN A 73 6.55 -16.15 -2.81
N ARG A 74 5.61 -15.87 -1.92
CA ARG A 74 4.19 -16.22 -2.09
C ARG A 74 3.36 -14.97 -1.89
N CYS A 75 2.98 -14.36 -2.99
CA CYS A 75 2.02 -13.27 -2.93
C CYS A 75 0.63 -13.79 -2.58
N PRO A 76 -0.17 -13.01 -1.85
CA PRO A 76 -1.56 -13.34 -1.56
C PRO A 76 -2.38 -13.44 -2.84
N LYS A 77 -3.61 -13.91 -2.73
CA LYS A 77 -4.57 -13.87 -3.83
C LYS A 77 -4.78 -12.41 -4.28
N LEU A 78 -5.12 -12.23 -5.55
CA LEU A 78 -5.43 -10.90 -6.07
C LEU A 78 -6.65 -10.31 -5.36
N VAL A 79 -6.59 -9.01 -5.11
CA VAL A 79 -7.75 -8.24 -4.64
C VAL A 79 -8.67 -7.94 -5.82
N TYR A 80 -9.97 -8.07 -5.59
CA TYR A 80 -11.01 -7.72 -6.53
C TYR A 80 -11.89 -6.62 -5.94
N ILE A 81 -12.17 -5.59 -6.71
CA ILE A 81 -13.10 -4.52 -6.35
C ILE A 81 -14.24 -4.55 -7.36
N LYS A 82 -15.45 -4.84 -6.89
CA LYS A 82 -16.66 -4.94 -7.74
C LYS A 82 -16.49 -5.86 -8.94
N GLY A 83 -15.77 -6.98 -8.76
CA GLY A 83 -15.51 -7.97 -9.82
C GLY A 83 -14.33 -7.64 -10.74
N GLU A 84 -13.72 -6.47 -10.62
CA GLU A 84 -12.52 -6.11 -11.36
C GLU A 84 -11.26 -6.42 -10.54
N ALA A 85 -10.28 -7.08 -11.16
CA ALA A 85 -9.01 -7.38 -10.50
C ALA A 85 -8.18 -6.10 -10.34
N VAL A 86 -7.67 -5.88 -9.14
CA VAL A 86 -6.69 -4.81 -8.88
C VAL A 86 -5.36 -5.20 -9.51
N GLU A 87 -4.76 -4.28 -10.25
CA GLU A 87 -3.46 -4.50 -10.89
C GLU A 87 -2.36 -4.62 -9.81
N ARG A 88 -1.63 -5.74 -9.86
CA ARG A 88 -0.46 -5.93 -9.02
C ARG A 88 0.77 -5.39 -9.71
N VAL A 89 1.52 -4.54 -9.00
CA VAL A 89 2.69 -3.85 -9.54
C VAL A 89 3.93 -4.15 -8.68
N ASP A 90 5.10 -4.13 -9.31
CA ASP A 90 6.39 -4.28 -8.62
C ASP A 90 6.97 -2.93 -8.17
N THR A 91 6.52 -1.84 -8.78
CA THR A 91 6.93 -0.48 -8.43
C THR A 91 5.72 0.43 -8.38
N TYR A 92 5.67 1.32 -7.40
CA TYR A 92 4.61 2.31 -7.26
C TYR A 92 5.14 3.63 -6.71
N LYS A 93 4.66 4.73 -7.29
CA LYS A 93 4.99 6.07 -6.80
C LYS A 93 3.89 6.55 -5.86
N TYR A 94 4.17 6.64 -4.58
CA TYR A 94 3.26 7.11 -3.55
C TYR A 94 3.82 8.35 -2.86
N LEU A 95 3.04 9.42 -2.80
CA LEU A 95 3.41 10.72 -2.20
C LEU A 95 4.78 11.24 -2.67
N GLY A 96 5.12 11.00 -3.94
CA GLY A 96 6.39 11.45 -4.52
C GLY A 96 7.58 10.51 -4.32
N VAL A 97 7.42 9.45 -3.53
CA VAL A 97 8.43 8.40 -3.29
C VAL A 97 8.14 7.19 -4.16
N VAL A 98 9.16 6.65 -4.81
CA VAL A 98 9.06 5.41 -5.59
C VAL A 98 9.40 4.23 -4.69
N PHE A 99 8.43 3.34 -4.50
CA PHE A 99 8.59 2.07 -3.81
C PHE A 99 8.72 0.96 -4.82
N ASP A 100 9.58 -0.01 -4.55
CA ASP A 100 9.60 -1.28 -5.25
C ASP A 100 9.30 -2.45 -4.30
N SER A 101 8.87 -3.58 -4.86
CA SER A 101 8.47 -4.78 -4.10
C SER A 101 9.62 -5.41 -3.29
N LYS A 102 10.87 -5.02 -3.55
CA LYS A 102 12.07 -5.45 -2.83
C LYS A 102 12.55 -4.40 -1.83
N LEU A 103 11.97 -3.19 -1.86
CA LEU A 103 12.41 -2.01 -1.12
C LEU A 103 13.90 -1.70 -1.34
N ASP A 104 14.40 -1.92 -2.55
CA ASP A 104 15.80 -1.71 -2.93
C ASP A 104 16.19 -0.21 -3.02
N TRP A 105 15.23 0.69 -3.02
CA TRP A 105 15.42 2.14 -3.06
C TRP A 105 16.22 2.69 -4.27
N LYS A 106 16.81 1.85 -5.10
CA LYS A 106 17.61 2.29 -6.26
C LYS A 106 16.82 3.17 -7.20
N ASP A 107 15.60 2.77 -7.51
CA ASP A 107 14.72 3.53 -8.41
C ASP A 107 14.30 4.86 -7.78
N ASN A 108 14.08 4.86 -6.47
CA ASN A 108 13.81 6.09 -5.74
C ASN A 108 15.03 7.02 -5.71
N ILE A 109 16.21 6.48 -5.41
CA ILE A 109 17.46 7.22 -5.41
C ILE A 109 17.70 7.82 -6.80
N ASN A 110 17.56 7.03 -7.86
CA ASN A 110 17.72 7.49 -9.24
C ASN A 110 16.71 8.58 -9.61
N SER A 111 15.47 8.43 -9.19
CA SER A 111 14.41 9.42 -9.38
C SER A 111 14.73 10.74 -8.68
N VAL A 112 15.35 10.64 -7.52
CA VAL A 112 15.68 11.80 -6.69
C VAL A 112 16.99 12.45 -7.10
N LEU A 113 18.01 11.67 -7.41
CA LEU A 113 19.29 12.19 -7.96
C LEU A 113 19.04 12.98 -9.25
N LYS A 114 18.08 12.57 -10.05
CA LYS A 114 17.63 13.37 -11.21
C LYS A 114 16.96 14.69 -10.82
N LYS A 115 16.55 14.86 -9.58
CA LYS A 115 15.83 16.04 -9.10
C LYS A 115 16.62 16.97 -8.18
N ASN A 116 17.54 16.45 -7.34
CA ASN A 116 18.40 17.28 -6.45
C ASN A 116 19.40 16.45 -5.64
N GLU A 117 20.58 17.03 -5.39
CA GLU A 117 21.69 16.45 -4.62
C GLU A 117 21.47 16.32 -3.10
N LEU A 118 20.26 16.50 -2.59
CA LEU A 118 19.98 16.72 -1.16
C LEU A 118 19.55 15.48 -0.36
N LEU A 119 19.65 14.26 -0.88
CA LEU A 119 18.95 13.08 -0.31
C LEU A 119 19.79 11.96 0.28
N ASN A 120 21.08 12.14 0.48
CA ASN A 120 21.91 11.14 1.17
C ASN A 120 21.50 10.91 2.64
N VAL A 121 20.79 11.88 3.25
CA VAL A 121 20.40 11.80 4.69
C VAL A 121 19.15 10.94 4.93
N LEU A 122 18.28 10.79 3.94
CA LEU A 122 17.02 10.01 4.11
C LEU A 122 17.23 8.50 3.90
N HIS A 123 18.25 8.10 3.17
CA HIS A 123 18.56 6.69 2.89
C HIS A 123 18.86 5.90 4.17
N GLU A 124 19.73 6.42 5.03
CA GLU A 124 20.11 5.73 6.27
C GLU A 124 18.92 5.53 7.23
N LYS A 125 17.99 6.49 7.27
CA LYS A 125 16.81 6.38 8.15
C LYS A 125 15.74 5.43 7.63
N ALA A 126 15.60 5.29 6.32
CA ALA A 126 14.62 4.38 5.72
C ALA A 126 15.01 2.91 5.89
N GLU A 127 16.28 2.54 5.74
CA GLU A 127 16.75 1.16 5.92
C GLU A 127 16.47 0.61 7.34
N ILE A 128 16.53 1.46 8.37
CA ILE A 128 16.30 1.07 9.76
C ILE A 128 14.83 0.74 10.04
N ILE A 129 13.91 1.42 9.37
CA ILE A 129 12.46 1.28 9.62
C ILE A 129 11.90 0.05 8.90
N TRP A 130 12.37 -0.27 7.70
CA TRP A 130 11.76 -1.26 6.82
C TRP A 130 12.36 -2.67 6.90
N SER A 131 13.52 -2.84 7.50
CA SER A 131 14.18 -4.16 7.63
C SER A 131 13.41 -5.19 8.48
N LYS A 132 12.37 -4.78 9.21
CA LYS A 132 11.64 -5.62 10.17
C LYS A 132 10.28 -6.15 9.71
N PHE A 133 9.73 -5.69 8.58
CA PHE A 133 8.34 -5.96 8.25
C PHE A 133 8.11 -6.57 6.87
N ARG A 134 7.13 -7.47 6.78
CA ARG A 134 6.60 -8.06 5.56
C ARG A 134 5.18 -7.56 5.39
N TYR A 135 4.94 -6.78 4.34
CA TYR A 135 3.64 -6.16 4.12
C TYR A 135 3.15 -6.41 2.69
N THR A 136 1.86 -6.53 2.56
CA THR A 136 1.14 -6.33 1.30
C THR A 136 0.32 -5.06 1.44
N SER A 137 0.36 -4.21 0.44
CA SER A 137 -0.27 -2.89 0.45
C SER A 137 -1.21 -2.76 -0.74
N SER A 138 -2.41 -2.24 -0.51
CA SER A 138 -3.33 -1.79 -1.56
C SER A 138 -3.39 -0.27 -1.52
N PHE A 139 -3.16 0.34 -2.68
CA PHE A 139 -3.24 1.80 -2.88
C PHE A 139 -4.53 2.11 -3.64
N PHE A 140 -5.39 2.90 -3.05
CA PHE A 140 -6.71 3.27 -3.56
C PHE A 140 -6.75 4.70 -4.06
#